data_f68c5a847ec6cf5f8a81e7298d5d1f37
#
_entry.id   f68c5a847ec6cf5f8a81e7298d5d1f37
#
_cell.length_a   1.000
_cell.length_b   1.000
_cell.length_c   1.000
_cell.angle_alpha   90.00
_cell.angle_beta   90.00
_cell.angle_gamma   90.00
#
_symmetry.space_group_name_H-M   'P 1'
#
loop_
_entity.id
_entity.type
_entity.pdbx_description
1 polymer ?
#
loop_
_entity_poly.entity_id
_entity_poly.type
_entity_poly.pdbx_seq_one_letter_code
_entity_poly.pdbx_strand_id
1 'polypeptide(L)'
;MADLGAVTVVGAANRQPTLHYPVPLVSRTTVAKALVTGKGPKVAAGQEVTIDYTGYVGNTGTLFQSSYTGKKTFTFTASTASVIPGFVKSVVGFPVGSRVLVAIDPADGYGPAGQPQAGIPAAATLLFVVDIHAARTVLVHAEGAAVAPRRGLPAVTVKNGIPTAIAKPVGAPPTGLVVAPLLVGTGPKLTAAKPVVFQYIVDLWTTDARNGASISSSWSAGPVTVPVLGASSTGNGQGLLPALKTALTGATVGRRLLVVVAPALGYPKGNGPIKKTDTTVWCLDVLDDVAKQ
;
A
#
# COMPACT_ATOMS: atom_id res chain seq x y z
N MET A 1 29.27 11.23 18.64
CA MET A 1 28.50 10.20 17.94
C MET A 1 28.36 9.03 18.88
N ALA A 2 27.18 8.40 18.92
CA ALA A 2 27.11 7.10 19.60
C ALA A 2 28.06 6.14 18.90
N ASP A 3 28.90 5.50 19.68
CA ASP A 3 29.72 4.42 19.15
C ASP A 3 28.89 3.13 19.11
N LEU A 4 28.27 2.86 17.95
CA LEU A 4 27.57 1.60 17.73
C LEU A 4 28.51 0.38 17.79
N GLY A 5 29.83 0.58 17.80
CA GLY A 5 30.81 -0.49 18.03
C GLY A 5 30.80 -1.00 19.47
N ALA A 6 30.38 -0.15 20.42
CA ALA A 6 30.22 -0.54 21.83
C ALA A 6 28.91 -1.32 22.11
N VAL A 7 28.01 -1.43 21.13
CA VAL A 7 26.74 -2.17 21.30
C VAL A 7 26.89 -3.59 20.76
N THR A 8 26.75 -4.55 21.64
CA THR A 8 26.69 -5.98 21.28
C THR A 8 25.23 -6.42 21.15
N VAL A 9 24.87 -7.00 20.03
CA VAL A 9 23.52 -7.54 19.78
C VAL A 9 23.61 -9.07 19.76
N VAL A 10 22.88 -9.71 20.68
CA VAL A 10 22.82 -11.17 20.80
C VAL A 10 21.48 -11.67 20.30
N GLY A 11 21.49 -12.72 19.49
CA GLY A 11 20.30 -13.34 18.90
C GLY A 11 20.34 -13.36 17.38
N ALA A 12 19.81 -14.43 16.80
CA ALA A 12 19.73 -14.59 15.34
C ALA A 12 18.75 -13.59 14.73
N ALA A 13 18.92 -13.27 13.44
CA ALA A 13 17.96 -12.47 12.66
C ALA A 13 16.56 -13.12 12.74
N ASN A 14 15.52 -12.28 12.70
CA ASN A 14 14.10 -12.68 12.85
C ASN A 14 13.78 -13.35 14.20
N ARG A 15 14.59 -13.10 15.22
CA ARG A 15 14.34 -13.47 16.60
C ARG A 15 14.58 -12.27 17.51
N GLN A 16 13.84 -12.19 18.63
CA GLN A 16 14.01 -11.07 19.57
C GLN A 16 15.48 -10.97 20.01
N PRO A 17 16.16 -9.86 19.76
CA PRO A 17 17.54 -9.65 20.18
C PRO A 17 17.59 -9.15 21.61
N THR A 18 18.75 -9.40 22.26
CA THR A 18 19.16 -8.72 23.49
C THR A 18 20.33 -7.78 23.17
N LEU A 19 20.30 -6.58 23.73
CA LEU A 19 21.36 -5.59 23.57
C LEU A 19 22.18 -5.47 24.85
N HIS A 20 23.50 -5.47 24.71
CA HIS A 20 24.46 -5.19 25.76
C HIS A 20 25.30 -3.97 25.35
N TYR A 21 25.32 -2.92 26.15
CA TYR A 21 26.06 -1.69 25.91
C TYR A 21 26.33 -0.94 27.20
N PRO A 22 27.37 -0.05 27.24
CA PRO A 22 27.60 0.83 28.37
C PRO A 22 26.42 1.82 28.55
N VAL A 23 25.90 1.92 29.77
CA VAL A 23 24.83 2.87 30.15
C VAL A 23 25.45 4.01 30.97
N PRO A 24 25.17 5.29 30.65
CA PRO A 24 24.27 5.77 29.61
C PRO A 24 24.91 5.76 28.21
N LEU A 25 24.15 5.33 27.19
CA LEU A 25 24.50 5.54 25.79
C LEU A 25 23.71 6.74 25.26
N VAL A 26 24.43 7.77 24.84
CA VAL A 26 23.85 9.03 24.33
C VAL A 26 24.34 9.27 22.90
N SER A 27 23.41 9.54 22.00
CA SER A 27 23.72 9.97 20.64
C SER A 27 23.23 11.39 20.38
N ARG A 28 24.03 12.16 19.68
CA ARG A 28 23.70 13.54 19.21
C ARG A 28 23.34 13.57 17.73
N THR A 29 23.37 12.43 17.07
CA THR A 29 22.98 12.25 15.67
C THR A 29 22.45 10.84 15.51
N THR A 30 21.43 10.66 14.68
CA THR A 30 20.94 9.32 14.36
C THR A 30 21.95 8.58 13.50
N VAL A 31 22.37 7.39 13.94
CA VAL A 31 23.33 6.52 13.25
C VAL A 31 22.73 5.13 13.12
N ALA A 32 22.75 4.59 11.92
CA ALA A 32 22.27 3.25 11.62
C ALA A 32 23.37 2.39 10.98
N LYS A 33 23.43 1.10 11.35
CA LYS A 33 24.42 0.13 10.85
C LYS A 33 23.75 -1.21 10.60
N ALA A 34 23.95 -1.78 9.40
CA ALA A 34 23.54 -3.16 9.15
C ALA A 34 24.41 -4.13 9.97
N LEU A 35 23.77 -4.97 10.77
CA LEU A 35 24.38 -6.12 11.43
C LEU A 35 24.36 -7.35 10.52
N VAL A 36 23.28 -7.49 9.76
CA VAL A 36 23.11 -8.47 8.69
C VAL A 36 22.60 -7.71 7.48
N THR A 37 23.26 -7.88 6.35
CA THR A 37 22.84 -7.29 5.09
C THR A 37 21.92 -8.26 4.35
N GLY A 38 20.67 -7.83 4.09
CA GLY A 38 19.71 -8.58 3.31
C GLY A 38 20.08 -8.68 1.83
N LYS A 39 19.39 -9.55 1.12
CA LYS A 39 19.59 -9.79 -0.34
C LYS A 39 18.45 -9.22 -1.20
N GLY A 40 17.39 -8.68 -0.58
CA GLY A 40 16.25 -8.09 -1.27
C GLY A 40 16.55 -6.69 -1.85
N PRO A 41 15.57 -6.05 -2.46
CA PRO A 41 15.69 -4.68 -2.94
C PRO A 41 15.90 -3.71 -1.76
N LYS A 42 16.57 -2.59 -2.02
CA LYS A 42 16.72 -1.52 -1.03
C LYS A 42 15.39 -0.83 -0.79
N VAL A 43 15.08 -0.58 0.48
CA VAL A 43 13.91 0.21 0.87
C VAL A 43 14.04 1.64 0.37
N ALA A 44 13.03 2.14 -0.32
CA ALA A 44 12.92 3.54 -0.73
C ALA A 44 11.99 4.33 0.21
N ALA A 45 12.21 5.64 0.30
CA ALA A 45 11.29 6.54 1.00
C ALA A 45 9.88 6.44 0.39
N GLY A 46 8.85 6.51 1.24
CA GLY A 46 7.45 6.41 0.84
C GLY A 46 6.92 4.99 0.65
N GLN A 47 7.77 3.97 0.66
CA GLN A 47 7.31 2.59 0.62
C GLN A 47 6.64 2.17 1.94
N GLU A 48 5.69 1.28 1.86
CA GLU A 48 5.18 0.53 3.01
C GLU A 48 6.20 -0.55 3.37
N VAL A 49 6.63 -0.54 4.63
CA VAL A 49 7.66 -1.42 5.15
C VAL A 49 7.11 -2.23 6.30
N THR A 50 7.36 -3.54 6.29
CA THR A 50 7.02 -4.46 7.38
C THR A 50 8.29 -4.88 8.08
N ILE A 51 8.32 -4.68 9.41
CA ILE A 51 9.47 -4.96 10.26
C ILE A 51 9.10 -5.74 11.51
N ASP A 52 10.09 -6.39 12.12
CA ASP A 52 10.14 -6.62 13.56
C ASP A 52 11.17 -5.68 14.19
N TYR A 53 10.96 -5.34 15.46
CA TYR A 53 11.88 -4.47 16.16
C TYR A 53 11.90 -4.73 17.66
N THR A 54 12.99 -4.30 18.30
CA THR A 54 13.14 -4.24 19.73
C THR A 54 13.80 -2.91 20.11
N GLY A 55 13.18 -2.14 21.01
CA GLY A 55 13.56 -0.78 21.37
C GLY A 55 13.97 -0.64 22.83
N TYR A 56 15.12 0.00 23.05
CA TYR A 56 15.71 0.29 24.36
C TYR A 56 15.91 1.79 24.54
N VAL A 57 15.76 2.26 25.76
CA VAL A 57 16.18 3.60 26.16
C VAL A 57 17.69 3.59 26.40
N GLY A 58 18.46 4.26 25.53
CA GLY A 58 19.92 4.28 25.60
C GLY A 58 20.47 4.83 26.93
N ASN A 59 19.80 5.82 27.50
CA ASN A 59 20.20 6.47 28.73
C ASN A 59 20.07 5.58 29.97
N THR A 60 19.14 4.61 29.98
CA THR A 60 18.82 3.79 31.15
C THR A 60 19.05 2.29 30.94
N GLY A 61 19.17 1.84 29.69
CA GLY A 61 19.25 0.42 29.36
C GLY A 61 17.90 -0.32 29.37
N THR A 62 16.80 0.39 29.57
CA THR A 62 15.47 -0.22 29.73
C THR A 62 14.88 -0.61 28.37
N LEU A 63 14.42 -1.85 28.23
CA LEU A 63 13.56 -2.28 27.13
C LEU A 63 12.19 -1.61 27.31
N PHE A 64 11.72 -0.85 26.32
CA PHE A 64 10.41 -0.20 26.40
C PHE A 64 9.39 -0.76 25.41
N GLN A 65 9.84 -1.35 24.30
CA GLN A 65 8.93 -1.91 23.30
C GLN A 65 9.58 -3.00 22.45
N SER A 66 8.79 -4.02 22.06
CA SER A 66 9.21 -5.05 21.11
C SER A 66 8.01 -5.65 20.41
N SER A 67 8.08 -5.77 19.07
CA SER A 67 7.07 -6.45 18.24
C SER A 67 7.04 -7.95 18.50
N TYR A 68 8.17 -8.53 18.89
CA TYR A 68 8.30 -9.95 19.17
C TYR A 68 7.45 -10.40 20.37
N THR A 69 7.27 -9.52 21.38
CA THR A 69 6.44 -9.82 22.55
C THR A 69 4.97 -10.03 22.16
N GLY A 70 4.47 -9.20 21.25
CA GLY A 70 3.10 -9.30 20.72
C GLY A 70 2.94 -10.30 19.58
N LYS A 71 4.05 -10.90 19.09
CA LYS A 71 4.08 -11.77 17.90
C LYS A 71 3.41 -11.13 16.68
N LYS A 72 3.50 -9.82 16.57
CA LYS A 72 2.89 -9.03 15.49
C LYS A 72 3.93 -8.08 14.91
N THR A 73 4.19 -8.22 13.63
CA THR A 73 5.04 -7.29 12.87
C THR A 73 4.45 -5.88 12.87
N PHE A 74 5.29 -4.88 12.70
CA PHE A 74 4.90 -3.50 12.55
C PHE A 74 5.02 -3.09 11.09
N THR A 75 3.92 -2.59 10.51
CA THR A 75 3.87 -2.11 9.13
C THR A 75 3.59 -0.61 9.14
N PHE A 76 4.40 0.16 8.41
CA PHE A 76 4.29 1.62 8.32
C PHE A 76 4.79 2.13 6.96
N THR A 77 4.39 3.34 6.59
CA THR A 77 4.98 4.04 5.45
C THR A 77 6.31 4.67 5.87
N ALA A 78 7.38 4.43 5.12
CA ALA A 78 8.72 4.97 5.37
C ALA A 78 8.77 6.50 5.07
N SER A 79 8.05 7.26 5.88
CA SER A 79 7.85 8.71 5.78
C SER A 79 7.76 9.33 7.18
N THR A 80 8.33 10.51 7.36
CA THR A 80 8.27 11.26 8.63
C THR A 80 6.87 11.75 8.99
N ALA A 81 5.91 11.68 8.06
CA ALA A 81 4.50 11.90 8.35
C ALA A 81 3.83 10.69 9.03
N SER A 82 4.44 9.51 8.98
CA SER A 82 3.88 8.25 9.50
C SER A 82 4.56 7.79 10.79
N VAL A 83 5.88 7.97 10.89
CA VAL A 83 6.71 7.52 12.02
C VAL A 83 7.79 8.54 12.35
N ILE A 84 8.43 8.39 13.52
CA ILE A 84 9.56 9.24 13.90
C ILE A 84 10.70 9.16 12.86
N PRO A 85 11.43 10.27 12.61
CA PRO A 85 12.49 10.31 11.59
C PRO A 85 13.53 9.21 11.76
N GLY A 86 13.85 8.83 12.99
CA GLY A 86 14.79 7.76 13.30
C GLY A 86 14.37 6.40 12.75
N PHE A 87 13.05 6.09 12.71
CA PHE A 87 12.55 4.86 12.08
C PHE A 87 12.73 4.89 10.56
N VAL A 88 12.47 6.03 9.92
CA VAL A 88 12.73 6.19 8.48
C VAL A 88 14.20 5.92 8.17
N LYS A 89 15.11 6.51 8.96
CA LYS A 89 16.57 6.32 8.82
C LYS A 89 17.03 4.89 9.12
N SER A 90 16.25 4.12 9.87
CA SER A 90 16.57 2.71 10.19
C SER A 90 16.25 1.74 9.06
N VAL A 91 15.43 2.13 8.08
CA VAL A 91 14.99 1.23 7.00
C VAL A 91 15.37 1.72 5.62
N VAL A 92 15.26 3.02 5.32
CA VAL A 92 15.55 3.58 3.98
C VAL A 92 17.01 3.37 3.59
N GLY A 93 17.25 2.84 2.40
CA GLY A 93 18.58 2.52 1.87
C GLY A 93 19.10 1.14 2.26
N PHE A 94 18.51 0.46 3.26
CA PHE A 94 18.86 -0.91 3.61
C PHE A 94 18.08 -1.92 2.76
N PRO A 95 18.70 -3.04 2.37
CA PRO A 95 18.02 -4.12 1.65
C PRO A 95 16.99 -4.84 2.53
N VAL A 96 15.88 -5.27 1.94
CA VAL A 96 14.95 -6.22 2.58
C VAL A 96 15.70 -7.49 2.98
N GLY A 97 15.40 -8.00 4.19
CA GLY A 97 16.13 -9.09 4.84
C GLY A 97 17.30 -8.63 5.73
N SER A 98 17.54 -7.32 5.84
CA SER A 98 18.57 -6.78 6.73
C SER A 98 18.12 -6.77 8.19
N ARG A 99 19.10 -6.96 9.11
CA ARG A 99 19.01 -6.56 10.50
C ARG A 99 19.83 -5.31 10.71
N VAL A 100 19.19 -4.25 11.19
CA VAL A 100 19.78 -2.92 11.37
C VAL A 100 19.80 -2.55 12.86
N LEU A 101 20.96 -2.16 13.38
CA LEU A 101 21.09 -1.48 14.67
C LEU A 101 21.05 0.03 14.41
N VAL A 102 20.24 0.76 15.14
CA VAL A 102 20.15 2.22 15.05
C VAL A 102 20.16 2.85 16.43
N ALA A 103 20.98 3.91 16.59
CA ALA A 103 20.87 4.85 17.69
C ALA A 103 20.21 6.13 17.18
N ILE A 104 19.05 6.41 17.72
CA ILE A 104 18.21 7.58 17.33
C ILE A 104 18.45 8.68 18.34
N ASP A 105 18.90 9.84 17.85
CA ASP A 105 19.01 11.00 18.69
C ASP A 105 17.63 11.54 19.09
N PRO A 106 17.52 12.35 20.17
CA PRO A 106 16.24 12.87 20.61
C PRO A 106 15.48 13.67 19.54
N ALA A 107 16.16 14.41 18.65
CA ALA A 107 15.51 15.25 17.64
C ALA A 107 14.85 14.39 16.53
N ASP A 108 15.40 13.22 16.23
CA ASP A 108 14.81 12.23 15.31
C ASP A 108 13.88 11.24 16.05
N GLY A 109 13.77 11.34 17.37
CA GLY A 109 12.94 10.53 18.24
C GLY A 109 11.75 11.28 18.82
N TYR A 110 11.66 11.33 20.14
CA TYR A 110 10.56 11.98 20.87
C TYR A 110 10.95 13.36 21.46
N GLY A 111 12.06 13.92 21.01
CA GLY A 111 12.48 15.28 21.35
C GLY A 111 12.80 15.52 22.83
N PRO A 112 12.81 16.81 23.23
CA PRO A 112 13.13 17.19 24.61
C PRO A 112 12.08 16.77 25.63
N ALA A 113 10.83 16.51 25.21
CA ALA A 113 9.76 16.08 26.11
C ALA A 113 9.79 14.58 26.39
N GLY A 114 10.33 13.76 25.48
CA GLY A 114 10.22 12.29 25.54
C GLY A 114 8.77 11.83 25.34
N GLN A 115 8.47 10.62 25.80
CA GLN A 115 7.11 10.04 25.85
C GLN A 115 6.95 9.24 27.13
N PRO A 116 6.66 9.89 28.28
CA PRO A 116 6.62 9.22 29.59
C PRO A 116 5.64 8.05 29.68
N GLN A 117 4.48 8.14 29.01
CA GLN A 117 3.50 7.05 28.97
C GLN A 117 4.03 5.76 28.30
N ALA A 118 5.03 5.89 27.42
CA ALA A 118 5.74 4.78 26.79
C ALA A 118 7.05 4.41 27.54
N GLY A 119 7.33 5.02 28.70
CA GLY A 119 8.56 4.78 29.45
C GLY A 119 9.81 5.46 28.82
N ILE A 120 9.62 6.46 27.96
CA ILE A 120 10.71 7.18 27.28
C ILE A 120 10.92 8.54 27.96
N PRO A 121 12.06 8.74 28.67
CA PRO A 121 12.38 9.98 29.36
C PRO A 121 12.59 11.17 28.38
N ALA A 122 12.62 12.36 28.94
CA ALA A 122 13.00 13.58 28.24
C ALA A 122 14.40 13.44 27.61
N ALA A 123 14.56 13.93 26.39
CA ALA A 123 15.80 13.91 25.63
C ALA A 123 16.51 12.53 25.58
N ALA A 124 15.74 11.44 25.54
CA ALA A 124 16.26 10.10 25.48
C ALA A 124 16.82 9.74 24.11
N THR A 125 18.02 9.17 24.08
CA THR A 125 18.51 8.40 22.95
C THR A 125 17.79 7.05 22.91
N LEU A 126 17.30 6.63 21.74
CA LEU A 126 16.67 5.34 21.56
C LEU A 126 17.59 4.42 20.78
N LEU A 127 17.70 3.17 21.24
CA LEU A 127 18.39 2.11 20.51
C LEU A 127 17.35 1.12 19.98
N PHE A 128 17.39 0.86 18.67
CA PHE A 128 16.57 -0.19 18.09
C PHE A 128 17.41 -1.20 17.33
N VAL A 129 16.97 -2.44 17.39
CA VAL A 129 17.31 -3.47 16.40
C VAL A 129 16.06 -3.70 15.56
N VAL A 130 16.20 -3.56 14.25
CA VAL A 130 15.12 -3.64 13.27
C VAL A 130 15.42 -4.76 12.30
N ASP A 131 14.51 -5.71 12.15
CA ASP A 131 14.53 -6.74 11.09
C ASP A 131 13.57 -6.34 9.98
N ILE A 132 14.07 -6.11 8.78
CA ILE A 132 13.28 -5.67 7.63
C ILE A 132 12.76 -6.88 6.87
N HIS A 133 11.45 -7.17 6.93
CA HIS A 133 10.83 -8.32 6.30
C HIS A 133 10.40 -8.06 4.87
N ALA A 134 9.79 -6.91 4.62
CA ALA A 134 9.24 -6.54 3.32
C ALA A 134 9.24 -5.03 3.11
N ALA A 135 9.31 -4.62 1.85
CA ALA A 135 9.06 -3.24 1.43
C ALA A 135 8.33 -3.28 0.08
N ARG A 136 7.29 -2.45 -0.07
CA ARG A 136 6.51 -2.37 -1.32
C ARG A 136 6.04 -0.95 -1.58
N THR A 137 5.90 -0.60 -2.85
CA THR A 137 5.26 0.65 -3.23
C THR A 137 3.74 0.45 -3.23
N VAL A 138 3.03 1.29 -2.48
CA VAL A 138 1.57 1.32 -2.50
C VAL A 138 1.16 2.39 -3.50
N LEU A 139 0.51 1.97 -4.58
CA LEU A 139 0.05 2.89 -5.61
C LEU A 139 -1.21 3.64 -5.13
N VAL A 140 -1.26 4.93 -5.43
CA VAL A 140 -2.46 5.76 -5.21
C VAL A 140 -3.33 5.84 -6.47
N HIS A 141 -2.74 5.63 -7.65
CA HIS A 141 -3.41 5.49 -8.96
C HIS A 141 -2.60 4.52 -9.83
N ALA A 142 -3.17 4.09 -10.94
CA ALA A 142 -2.46 3.21 -11.88
C ALA A 142 -1.24 3.91 -12.48
N GLU A 143 -0.15 3.16 -12.61
CA GLU A 143 1.12 3.60 -13.17
C GLU A 143 1.66 2.53 -14.13
N GLY A 144 2.06 2.95 -15.33
CA GLY A 144 2.59 2.01 -16.31
C GLY A 144 2.70 2.61 -17.70
N ALA A 145 3.06 1.78 -18.67
CA ALA A 145 3.15 2.18 -20.06
C ALA A 145 1.74 2.41 -20.65
N ALA A 146 1.56 3.54 -21.34
CA ALA A 146 0.29 3.85 -22.01
C ALA A 146 0.04 2.88 -23.18
N VAL A 147 -1.21 2.49 -23.33
CA VAL A 147 -1.68 1.67 -24.44
C VAL A 147 -2.54 2.53 -25.37
N ALA A 148 -2.34 2.38 -26.68
CA ALA A 148 -3.13 3.09 -27.67
C ALA A 148 -4.64 2.80 -27.46
N PRO A 149 -5.52 3.82 -27.48
CA PRO A 149 -6.93 3.63 -27.29
C PRO A 149 -7.52 2.70 -28.36
N ARG A 150 -8.36 1.76 -27.92
CA ARG A 150 -9.07 0.87 -28.85
C ARG A 150 -10.20 1.63 -29.53
N ARG A 151 -10.22 1.61 -30.87
CA ARG A 151 -11.26 2.27 -31.67
C ARG A 151 -12.66 1.80 -31.26
N GLY A 152 -13.59 2.74 -31.16
CA GLY A 152 -14.98 2.47 -30.76
C GLY A 152 -15.23 2.38 -29.25
N LEU A 153 -14.20 2.51 -28.43
CA LEU A 153 -14.35 2.61 -26.97
C LEU A 153 -14.22 4.07 -26.51
N PRO A 154 -14.88 4.45 -25.41
CA PRO A 154 -14.82 5.81 -24.88
C PRO A 154 -13.42 6.14 -24.36
N ALA A 155 -13.03 7.40 -24.50
CA ALA A 155 -11.82 7.93 -23.89
C ALA A 155 -12.04 8.19 -22.40
N VAL A 156 -10.97 8.09 -21.61
CA VAL A 156 -10.95 8.43 -20.18
C VAL A 156 -10.15 9.71 -19.98
N THR A 157 -10.75 10.69 -19.33
CA THR A 157 -10.05 11.91 -18.92
C THR A 157 -9.32 11.64 -17.62
N VAL A 158 -8.03 11.97 -17.56
CA VAL A 158 -7.15 11.77 -16.42
C VAL A 158 -6.54 13.09 -16.00
N LYS A 159 -6.60 13.42 -14.71
CA LYS A 159 -5.94 14.59 -14.10
C LYS A 159 -5.06 14.14 -12.96
N ASN A 160 -3.79 14.50 -12.98
CA ASN A 160 -2.80 14.12 -11.95
C ASN A 160 -2.78 12.59 -11.66
N GLY A 161 -2.82 11.79 -12.71
CA GLY A 161 -2.86 10.33 -12.59
C GLY A 161 -4.24 9.73 -12.27
N ILE A 162 -5.23 10.52 -11.88
CA ILE A 162 -6.56 10.08 -11.44
C ILE A 162 -7.57 10.16 -12.58
N PRO A 163 -8.31 9.08 -12.89
CA PRO A 163 -9.45 9.13 -13.81
C PRO A 163 -10.56 10.01 -13.24
N THR A 164 -11.02 10.99 -14.03
CA THR A 164 -12.02 11.96 -13.60
C THR A 164 -13.33 11.90 -14.38
N ALA A 165 -13.28 11.39 -15.62
CA ALA A 165 -14.47 11.23 -16.44
C ALA A 165 -14.25 10.17 -17.53
N ILE A 166 -15.35 9.56 -17.97
CA ILE A 166 -15.40 8.70 -19.15
C ILE A 166 -16.17 9.48 -20.22
N ALA A 167 -15.54 9.68 -21.37
CA ALA A 167 -16.17 10.38 -22.48
C ALA A 167 -17.41 9.62 -22.99
N LYS A 168 -18.37 10.35 -23.49
CA LYS A 168 -19.56 9.75 -24.14
C LYS A 168 -19.14 8.83 -25.28
N PRO A 169 -19.51 7.54 -25.27
CA PRO A 169 -19.24 6.65 -26.39
C PRO A 169 -20.03 7.02 -27.63
N VAL A 170 -19.50 6.64 -28.79
CA VAL A 170 -20.17 6.82 -30.09
C VAL A 170 -20.59 5.46 -30.62
N GLY A 171 -21.84 5.33 -31.04
CA GLY A 171 -22.40 4.10 -31.60
C GLY A 171 -23.05 3.18 -30.57
N ALA A 172 -23.46 1.99 -31.03
CA ALA A 172 -24.12 1.00 -30.20
C ALA A 172 -23.12 0.36 -29.17
N PRO A 173 -23.61 0.04 -27.97
CA PRO A 173 -22.78 -0.64 -26.99
C PRO A 173 -22.41 -2.06 -27.43
N PRO A 174 -21.25 -2.59 -27.01
CA PRO A 174 -20.93 -4.01 -27.15
C PRO A 174 -21.97 -4.90 -26.45
N THR A 175 -22.26 -6.06 -27.04
CA THR A 175 -23.25 -7.02 -26.51
C THR A 175 -22.69 -7.94 -25.43
N GLY A 176 -21.41 -7.84 -25.12
CA GLY A 176 -20.70 -8.70 -24.14
C GLY A 176 -19.80 -7.91 -23.21
N LEU A 177 -18.84 -8.64 -22.62
CA LEU A 177 -17.76 -8.07 -21.83
C LEU A 177 -16.62 -7.62 -22.76
N VAL A 178 -16.23 -6.36 -22.65
CA VAL A 178 -15.01 -5.86 -23.30
C VAL A 178 -14.04 -5.38 -22.22
N VAL A 179 -12.81 -5.87 -22.30
CA VAL A 179 -11.70 -5.44 -21.42
C VAL A 179 -10.60 -4.86 -22.29
N ALA A 180 -10.27 -3.60 -22.09
CA ALA A 180 -9.23 -2.91 -22.83
C ALA A 180 -8.23 -2.26 -21.86
N PRO A 181 -6.94 -2.58 -21.96
CA PRO A 181 -5.93 -1.90 -21.17
C PRO A 181 -5.75 -0.45 -21.67
N LEU A 182 -5.65 0.50 -20.72
CA LEU A 182 -5.26 1.89 -20.97
C LEU A 182 -3.84 2.16 -20.49
N LEU A 183 -3.42 1.46 -19.40
CA LEU A 183 -2.04 1.39 -18.92
C LEU A 183 -1.69 -0.07 -18.65
N VAL A 184 -0.44 -0.46 -18.93
CA VAL A 184 0.13 -1.76 -18.56
C VAL A 184 1.01 -1.56 -17.34
N GLY A 185 0.55 -2.06 -16.18
CA GLY A 185 1.31 -2.03 -14.94
C GLY A 185 2.48 -3.02 -14.96
N THR A 186 3.50 -2.72 -14.18
CA THR A 186 4.72 -3.54 -14.04
C THR A 186 4.76 -4.38 -12.77
N GLY A 187 3.76 -4.23 -11.89
CA GLY A 187 3.66 -4.98 -10.64
C GLY A 187 3.23 -6.44 -10.84
N PRO A 188 3.05 -7.18 -9.74
CA PRO A 188 2.67 -8.59 -9.79
C PRO A 188 1.31 -8.79 -10.48
N LYS A 189 1.11 -9.99 -11.04
CA LYS A 189 -0.18 -10.40 -11.60
C LYS A 189 -1.16 -10.75 -10.49
N LEU A 190 -2.38 -10.24 -10.60
CA LEU A 190 -3.47 -10.63 -9.71
C LEU A 190 -3.83 -12.09 -9.92
N THR A 191 -4.08 -12.79 -8.82
CA THR A 191 -4.54 -14.18 -8.81
C THR A 191 -5.90 -14.29 -8.12
N ALA A 192 -6.66 -15.34 -8.42
CA ALA A 192 -7.94 -15.57 -7.78
C ALA A 192 -7.83 -15.80 -6.25
N ALA A 193 -6.65 -16.15 -5.75
CA ALA A 193 -6.41 -16.49 -4.35
C ALA A 193 -5.98 -15.31 -3.47
N LYS A 194 -5.66 -14.16 -4.07
CA LYS A 194 -5.18 -12.99 -3.33
C LYS A 194 -6.22 -11.88 -3.26
N PRO A 195 -6.19 -11.05 -2.18
CA PRO A 195 -6.94 -9.80 -2.13
C PRO A 195 -6.53 -8.86 -3.25
N VAL A 196 -7.45 -8.00 -3.66
CA VAL A 196 -7.21 -6.97 -4.67
C VAL A 196 -7.67 -5.63 -4.15
N VAL A 197 -6.83 -4.62 -4.31
CA VAL A 197 -7.14 -3.23 -4.03
C VAL A 197 -7.19 -2.47 -5.35
N PHE A 198 -8.29 -1.79 -5.60
CA PHE A 198 -8.48 -1.00 -6.81
C PHE A 198 -9.30 0.26 -6.56
N GLN A 199 -9.16 1.24 -7.46
CA GLN A 199 -10.01 2.42 -7.56
C GLN A 199 -10.82 2.34 -8.86
N TYR A 200 -11.97 3.02 -8.90
CA TYR A 200 -12.79 3.05 -10.09
C TYR A 200 -13.57 4.35 -10.28
N ILE A 201 -13.92 4.60 -11.52
CA ILE A 201 -15.08 5.41 -11.91
C ILE A 201 -15.97 4.56 -12.82
N VAL A 202 -17.29 4.75 -12.73
CA VAL A 202 -18.26 4.06 -13.59
C VAL A 202 -19.27 5.03 -14.16
N ASP A 203 -19.65 4.79 -15.43
CA ASP A 203 -20.65 5.53 -16.15
C ASP A 203 -21.51 4.61 -17.02
N LEU A 204 -22.55 5.14 -17.67
CA LEU A 204 -23.38 4.41 -18.63
C LEU A 204 -22.87 4.64 -20.06
N TRP A 205 -23.04 3.64 -20.91
CA TRP A 205 -22.79 3.77 -22.34
C TRP A 205 -23.76 4.75 -23.01
N THR A 206 -25.04 4.64 -22.64
CA THR A 206 -26.08 5.54 -23.13
C THR A 206 -26.14 6.78 -22.27
N THR A 207 -25.45 7.75 -22.63
CA THR A 207 -25.28 8.92 -21.82
C THR A 207 -26.41 9.93 -21.98
N ASP A 208 -27.28 9.97 -21.06
CA ASP A 208 -27.57 11.24 -20.42
C ASP A 208 -26.46 11.51 -19.43
N ALA A 209 -25.32 11.99 -19.92
CA ALA A 209 -24.24 12.44 -19.06
C ALA A 209 -24.83 13.55 -18.19
N ARG A 210 -25.17 13.20 -16.97
CA ARG A 210 -25.58 14.14 -15.93
C ARG A 210 -24.40 15.06 -15.67
N ASN A 211 -24.27 16.09 -16.51
CA ASN A 211 -23.29 17.17 -16.43
C ASN A 211 -21.81 16.73 -16.31
N GLY A 212 -21.40 15.60 -16.92
CA GLY A 212 -20.03 15.13 -16.95
C GLY A 212 -19.53 14.46 -15.65
N ALA A 213 -20.41 14.20 -14.69
CA ALA A 213 -20.07 13.46 -13.48
C ALA A 213 -20.32 11.95 -13.69
N SER A 214 -19.37 11.11 -13.30
CA SER A 214 -19.56 9.65 -13.27
C SER A 214 -20.68 9.26 -12.31
N ILE A 215 -21.42 8.17 -12.62
CA ILE A 215 -22.51 7.66 -11.79
C ILE A 215 -22.01 7.30 -10.40
N SER A 216 -20.82 6.73 -10.32
CA SER A 216 -20.15 6.38 -9.07
C SER A 216 -18.64 6.41 -9.22
N SER A 217 -17.96 6.74 -8.14
CA SER A 217 -16.51 6.80 -8.07
C SER A 217 -16.07 6.39 -6.67
N SER A 218 -15.00 5.63 -6.59
CA SER A 218 -14.36 5.31 -5.30
C SER A 218 -13.31 6.35 -4.88
N TRP A 219 -12.94 7.28 -5.75
CA TRP A 219 -11.86 8.24 -5.49
C TRP A 219 -12.10 9.18 -4.30
N SER A 220 -13.35 9.47 -3.98
CA SER A 220 -13.72 10.28 -2.80
C SER A 220 -13.89 9.46 -1.53
N ALA A 221 -14.18 8.15 -1.66
CA ALA A 221 -14.46 7.25 -0.54
C ALA A 221 -13.27 6.37 -0.14
N GLY A 222 -12.26 6.31 -0.98
CA GLY A 222 -11.08 5.46 -0.82
C GLY A 222 -11.10 4.19 -1.66
N PRO A 223 -9.97 3.47 -1.73
CA PRO A 223 -9.82 2.26 -2.54
C PRO A 223 -10.77 1.15 -2.07
N VAL A 224 -11.29 0.40 -3.04
CA VAL A 224 -12.08 -0.81 -2.80
C VAL A 224 -11.14 -1.98 -2.60
N THR A 225 -11.32 -2.70 -1.51
CA THR A 225 -10.60 -3.95 -1.24
C THR A 225 -11.54 -5.13 -1.39
N VAL A 226 -11.19 -6.06 -2.27
CA VAL A 226 -11.88 -7.36 -2.39
C VAL A 226 -10.99 -8.42 -1.76
N PRO A 227 -11.42 -9.11 -0.70
CA PRO A 227 -10.57 -10.03 0.06
C PRO A 227 -9.97 -11.15 -0.80
N VAL A 228 -10.75 -11.70 -1.73
CA VAL A 228 -10.29 -12.73 -2.68
C VAL A 228 -11.11 -12.62 -3.96
N LEU A 229 -10.46 -12.50 -5.12
CA LEU A 229 -11.15 -12.43 -6.41
C LEU A 229 -12.01 -13.67 -6.72
N GLY A 230 -11.58 -14.84 -6.27
CA GLY A 230 -12.29 -16.11 -6.51
C GLY A 230 -13.49 -16.37 -5.59
N ALA A 231 -13.62 -15.63 -4.48
CA ALA A 231 -14.72 -15.84 -3.55
C ALA A 231 -16.06 -15.38 -4.13
N SER A 232 -17.10 -16.19 -3.92
CA SER A 232 -18.48 -15.74 -4.11
C SER A 232 -18.79 -14.66 -3.07
N SER A 233 -19.65 -13.69 -3.42
CA SER A 233 -20.04 -12.61 -2.51
C SER A 233 -20.53 -13.17 -1.17
N THR A 234 -19.84 -12.86 -0.09
CA THR A 234 -20.28 -13.23 1.25
C THR A 234 -21.28 -12.19 1.77
N GLY A 235 -22.47 -12.63 2.08
CA GLY A 235 -23.37 -12.17 3.15
C GLY A 235 -24.04 -10.79 3.06
N ASN A 236 -23.46 -9.76 2.51
CA ASN A 236 -24.01 -8.39 2.51
C ASN A 236 -24.30 -7.83 1.10
N GLY A 237 -24.49 -8.68 0.08
CA GLY A 237 -24.99 -8.26 -1.23
C GLY A 237 -24.03 -7.42 -2.09
N GLN A 238 -22.86 -7.09 -1.63
CA GLN A 238 -21.87 -6.25 -2.33
C GLN A 238 -20.65 -7.04 -2.80
N GLY A 239 -20.87 -8.14 -3.52
CA GLY A 239 -19.80 -8.83 -4.22
C GLY A 239 -19.38 -8.08 -5.47
N LEU A 240 -18.10 -8.21 -5.86
CA LEU A 240 -17.62 -7.73 -7.15
C LEU A 240 -18.40 -8.41 -8.28
N LEU A 241 -18.86 -7.64 -9.27
CA LEU A 241 -19.53 -8.18 -10.45
C LEU A 241 -18.68 -9.27 -11.12
N PRO A 242 -19.27 -10.39 -11.55
CA PRO A 242 -18.53 -11.46 -12.26
C PRO A 242 -17.70 -10.95 -13.43
N ALA A 243 -18.24 -9.97 -14.19
CA ALA A 243 -17.54 -9.30 -15.29
C ALA A 243 -16.27 -8.58 -14.81
N LEU A 244 -16.29 -7.90 -13.66
CA LEU A 244 -15.13 -7.22 -13.10
C LEU A 244 -14.13 -8.23 -12.53
N LYS A 245 -14.58 -9.34 -11.94
CA LYS A 245 -13.69 -10.44 -11.55
C LYS A 245 -12.89 -10.96 -12.75
N THR A 246 -13.58 -11.21 -13.87
CA THR A 246 -12.94 -11.62 -15.11
C THR A 246 -11.92 -10.60 -15.60
N ALA A 247 -12.27 -9.31 -15.57
CA ALA A 247 -11.40 -8.23 -16.02
C ALA A 247 -10.14 -8.07 -15.14
N LEU A 248 -10.25 -8.29 -13.84
CA LEU A 248 -9.17 -8.14 -12.88
C LEU A 248 -8.27 -9.38 -12.80
N THR A 249 -8.80 -10.59 -13.07
CA THR A 249 -8.01 -11.82 -13.01
C THR A 249 -6.87 -11.78 -14.03
N GLY A 250 -5.63 -11.97 -13.56
CA GLY A 250 -4.43 -11.91 -14.38
C GLY A 250 -3.99 -10.49 -14.78
N ALA A 251 -4.70 -9.45 -14.36
CA ALA A 251 -4.23 -8.08 -14.49
C ALA A 251 -2.98 -7.87 -13.62
N THR A 252 -2.10 -6.96 -14.02
CA THR A 252 -0.92 -6.57 -13.22
C THR A 252 -1.26 -5.37 -12.33
N VAL A 253 -0.68 -5.31 -11.14
CA VAL A 253 -0.69 -4.10 -10.28
C VAL A 253 -0.08 -2.95 -11.07
N GLY A 254 -0.67 -1.75 -10.95
CA GLY A 254 -0.36 -0.56 -11.75
C GLY A 254 -1.14 -0.46 -13.07
N ARG A 255 -1.91 -1.47 -13.46
CA ARG A 255 -2.72 -1.46 -14.69
C ARG A 255 -3.94 -0.56 -14.55
N ARG A 256 -4.27 0.17 -15.63
CA ARG A 256 -5.57 0.79 -15.82
C ARG A 256 -6.34 0.05 -16.89
N LEU A 257 -7.60 -0.30 -16.59
CA LEU A 257 -8.50 -1.02 -17.48
C LEU A 257 -9.73 -0.18 -17.78
N LEU A 258 -10.13 -0.16 -19.04
CA LEU A 258 -11.49 0.21 -19.45
C LEU A 258 -12.28 -1.08 -19.62
N VAL A 259 -13.39 -1.21 -18.90
CA VAL A 259 -14.23 -2.41 -18.91
C VAL A 259 -15.65 -2.02 -19.30
N VAL A 260 -16.15 -2.56 -20.41
CA VAL A 260 -17.54 -2.38 -20.82
C VAL A 260 -18.32 -3.64 -20.51
N VAL A 261 -19.40 -3.50 -19.75
CA VAL A 261 -20.21 -4.61 -19.24
C VAL A 261 -21.63 -4.49 -19.76
N ALA A 262 -22.02 -5.42 -20.61
CA ALA A 262 -23.39 -5.49 -21.12
C ALA A 262 -24.40 -5.75 -19.98
N PRO A 263 -25.69 -5.37 -20.11
CA PRO A 263 -26.69 -5.45 -19.05
C PRO A 263 -26.81 -6.84 -18.41
N ALA A 264 -26.80 -7.90 -19.21
CA ALA A 264 -26.91 -9.28 -18.74
C ALA A 264 -25.73 -9.75 -17.88
N LEU A 265 -24.55 -9.16 -18.06
CA LEU A 265 -23.32 -9.49 -17.33
C LEU A 265 -23.06 -8.54 -16.14
N GLY A 266 -23.80 -7.44 -16.06
CA GLY A 266 -23.70 -6.43 -15.03
C GLY A 266 -24.87 -6.45 -14.06
N TYR A 267 -25.84 -5.62 -14.33
CA TYR A 267 -27.01 -5.40 -13.48
C TYR A 267 -28.33 -5.82 -14.17
N PRO A 268 -28.60 -7.13 -14.35
CA PRO A 268 -29.77 -7.60 -15.10
C PRO A 268 -31.12 -7.24 -14.44
N LYS A 269 -31.09 -6.86 -13.17
CA LYS A 269 -32.28 -6.33 -12.42
C LYS A 269 -32.24 -4.82 -12.22
N GLY A 270 -31.18 -4.14 -12.65
CA GLY A 270 -30.85 -2.77 -12.31
C GLY A 270 -30.20 -2.65 -10.93
N ASN A 271 -29.64 -1.44 -10.63
CA ASN A 271 -29.06 -1.12 -9.33
C ASN A 271 -29.02 0.41 -9.16
N GLY A 272 -29.84 0.96 -8.29
CA GLY A 272 -29.95 2.41 -8.09
C GLY A 272 -30.24 3.14 -9.41
N PRO A 273 -29.34 4.02 -9.87
CA PRO A 273 -29.54 4.75 -11.14
C PRO A 273 -29.34 3.89 -12.39
N ILE A 274 -28.79 2.68 -12.27
CA ILE A 274 -28.51 1.78 -13.38
C ILE A 274 -29.75 0.93 -13.68
N LYS A 275 -30.31 1.09 -14.89
CA LYS A 275 -31.48 0.30 -15.33
C LYS A 275 -31.03 -1.08 -15.82
N LYS A 276 -31.96 -2.03 -15.84
CA LYS A 276 -31.72 -3.41 -16.35
C LYS A 276 -31.25 -3.51 -17.79
N THR A 277 -31.41 -2.42 -18.57
CA THR A 277 -31.03 -2.31 -19.98
C THR A 277 -29.71 -1.58 -20.18
N ASP A 278 -29.12 -1.05 -19.12
CA ASP A 278 -27.95 -0.19 -19.24
C ASP A 278 -26.65 -1.00 -19.35
N THR A 279 -25.86 -0.64 -20.34
CA THR A 279 -24.45 -1.04 -20.43
C THR A 279 -23.61 -0.10 -19.59
N THR A 280 -22.82 -0.64 -18.68
CA THR A 280 -21.91 0.14 -17.83
C THR A 280 -20.50 0.17 -18.39
N VAL A 281 -19.83 1.30 -18.20
CA VAL A 281 -18.41 1.49 -18.56
C VAL A 281 -17.63 1.84 -17.30
N TRP A 282 -16.61 1.05 -17.02
CA TRP A 282 -15.77 1.16 -15.84
C TRP A 282 -14.35 1.54 -16.25
N CYS A 283 -13.76 2.47 -15.53
CA CYS A 283 -12.32 2.66 -15.54
C CYS A 283 -11.79 2.19 -14.19
N LEU A 284 -10.93 1.15 -14.20
CA LEU A 284 -10.40 0.51 -13.02
C LEU A 284 -8.90 0.75 -12.94
N ASP A 285 -8.41 1.24 -11.80
CA ASP A 285 -7.00 1.31 -11.46
C ASP A 285 -6.66 0.20 -10.47
N VAL A 286 -5.83 -0.74 -10.87
CA VAL A 286 -5.34 -1.83 -10.02
C VAL A 286 -4.16 -1.34 -9.20
N LEU A 287 -4.31 -1.26 -7.87
CA LEU A 287 -3.35 -0.61 -6.99
C LEU A 287 -2.50 -1.59 -6.19
N ASP A 288 -3.06 -2.74 -5.80
CA ASP A 288 -2.39 -3.67 -4.91
C ASP A 288 -2.99 -5.08 -5.03
N ASP A 289 -2.23 -6.09 -4.63
CA ASP A 289 -2.64 -7.50 -4.52
C ASP A 289 -2.68 -7.99 -3.04
N VAL A 290 -2.69 -7.07 -2.09
CA VAL A 290 -2.68 -7.34 -0.65
C VAL A 290 -3.70 -6.45 0.05
N ALA A 291 -4.56 -7.04 0.89
CA ALA A 291 -5.43 -6.27 1.77
C ALA A 291 -4.60 -5.45 2.75
N LYS A 292 -4.96 -4.18 2.98
CA LYS A 292 -4.39 -3.42 4.11
C LYS A 292 -4.78 -4.15 5.40
N GLN A 293 -3.77 -4.50 6.20
CA GLN A 293 -3.96 -5.06 7.54
C GLN A 293 -4.38 -3.98 8.52
#